data_c4773db99e1c566c41a6ec502ea3dc15
#
_entry.id   c4773db99e1c566c41a6ec502ea3dc15
#
_cell.length_a   1.000
_cell.length_b   1.000
_cell.length_c   1.000
_cell.angle_alpha   90.00
_cell.angle_beta   90.00
_cell.angle_gamma   90.00
#
_symmetry.space_group_name_H-M   'P 1'
#
loop_
_entity.id
_entity.type
_entity.pdbx_description
1 polymer ?
#
loop_
_entity_poly.entity_id
_entity_poly.type
_entity_poly.pdbx_seq_one_letter_code
_entity_poly.pdbx_strand_id
1 'polypeptide(L)'
;MKDKFKGFYSPTDSQIEDAWKDGSTIFVFDTNVLMNLYGYAEQTRKDFFEVLKKIEPKVWLPYQVGLEYQRRRLDVIKDEKAIFRKIDDSLSKIDKIFENDFNQLALARRFPKLSENTKELHKDISKLVSNYKRSVKYWDDKQPCVRSHDEIRSQIDEIVSGRIGDKPESQQWLDKLYQEGEIRYKNNIPPGFKDNGKGNAKDSTFSFDGLTYERKFGDLILWKQLIDKAKESDIKYVVFVTDDAKDDWWYTLDSRGKKTIGPHANLKTEIYQEAGVEFFHMYSTSTFLESGKKILEVGVHDSSIDEASVVQFYSHLPTRAHFVRNQEQVVRPFRRRKYVGPRVVYKANPSTVEVGDDVDIDDIAKEFRKQKAIFQYMMESIRKKDKSAKDLPEDDDFNEEDEGES
;
A
#
# COMPACT_ATOMS: atom_id res chain seq x y z
N MET A 1 -38.55 6.57 2.37
CA MET A 1 -37.52 5.89 1.56
C MET A 1 -36.18 5.91 2.29
N LYS A 2 -35.70 7.07 2.76
CA LYS A 2 -34.40 7.19 3.45
C LYS A 2 -34.25 6.22 4.64
N ASP A 3 -35.24 6.09 5.48
CA ASP A 3 -35.18 5.24 6.67
C ASP A 3 -35.09 3.74 6.34
N LYS A 4 -35.79 3.29 5.27
CA LYS A 4 -35.77 1.88 4.85
C LYS A 4 -34.54 1.50 4.03
N PHE A 5 -33.86 2.46 3.44
CA PHE A 5 -32.72 2.26 2.53
C PHE A 5 -31.49 3.08 2.96
N LYS A 6 -31.31 3.29 4.27
CA LYS A 6 -30.25 4.11 4.85
C LYS A 6 -28.86 3.75 4.31
N GLY A 7 -28.61 2.45 4.04
CA GLY A 7 -27.34 1.97 3.49
C GLY A 7 -26.94 2.55 2.13
N PHE A 8 -27.87 3.05 1.35
CA PHE A 8 -27.60 3.65 0.03
C PHE A 8 -27.26 5.14 0.08
N TYR A 9 -27.45 5.80 1.22
CA TYR A 9 -27.25 7.24 1.33
C TYR A 9 -25.83 7.56 1.82
N SER A 10 -25.15 8.44 1.10
CA SER A 10 -23.87 8.98 1.56
C SER A 10 -24.09 9.99 2.70
N PRO A 11 -23.17 10.05 3.69
CA PRO A 11 -23.22 11.08 4.71
C PRO A 11 -22.95 12.47 4.09
N THR A 12 -23.43 13.51 4.77
CA THR A 12 -23.08 14.90 4.45
C THR A 12 -21.74 15.27 5.11
N ASP A 13 -21.08 16.32 4.61
CA ASP A 13 -19.83 16.80 5.22
C ASP A 13 -20.00 17.15 6.70
N SER A 14 -21.14 17.75 7.08
CA SER A 14 -21.45 18.04 8.49
C SER A 14 -21.54 16.77 9.34
N GLN A 15 -22.20 15.71 8.86
CA GLN A 15 -22.29 14.44 9.58
C GLN A 15 -20.92 13.76 9.74
N ILE A 16 -20.05 13.93 8.74
CA ILE A 16 -18.66 13.45 8.82
C ILE A 16 -17.91 14.24 9.90
N GLU A 17 -18.01 15.56 9.89
CA GLU A 17 -17.32 16.41 10.85
C GLU A 17 -17.82 16.15 12.28
N ASP A 18 -19.13 16.00 12.47
CA ASP A 18 -19.73 15.66 13.76
C ASP A 18 -19.20 14.30 14.26
N ALA A 19 -19.16 13.29 13.39
CA ALA A 19 -18.62 11.99 13.74
C ALA A 19 -17.15 12.04 14.15
N TRP A 20 -16.31 12.84 13.51
CA TRP A 20 -14.91 12.98 13.90
C TRP A 20 -14.74 13.62 15.29
N LYS A 21 -15.62 14.54 15.66
CA LYS A 21 -15.56 15.29 16.92
C LYS A 21 -16.24 14.58 18.08
N ASP A 22 -17.26 13.76 17.81
CA ASP A 22 -18.06 13.10 18.83
C ASP A 22 -17.28 12.05 19.63
N GLY A 23 -17.51 12.01 20.93
CA GLY A 23 -16.84 11.06 21.86
C GLY A 23 -17.34 9.63 21.73
N SER A 24 -18.53 9.41 21.12
CA SER A 24 -19.11 8.08 20.88
C SER A 24 -18.69 7.47 19.54
N THR A 25 -17.63 8.00 18.93
CA THR A 25 -17.03 7.50 17.69
C THR A 25 -15.95 6.49 17.96
N ILE A 26 -15.93 5.39 17.21
CA ILE A 26 -14.75 4.51 17.09
C ILE A 26 -14.13 4.60 15.71
N PHE A 27 -12.79 4.63 15.68
CA PHE A 27 -11.98 4.49 14.48
C PHE A 27 -11.33 3.11 14.49
N VAL A 28 -11.56 2.37 13.43
CA VAL A 28 -11.05 1.01 13.24
C VAL A 28 -10.20 0.96 11.98
N PHE A 29 -9.02 0.38 12.09
CA PHE A 29 -8.06 0.29 10.99
C PHE A 29 -7.90 -1.16 10.56
N ASP A 30 -7.92 -1.37 9.24
CA ASP A 30 -7.64 -2.67 8.65
C ASP A 30 -6.15 -3.01 8.73
N THR A 31 -5.83 -4.28 8.67
CA THR A 31 -4.45 -4.80 8.69
C THR A 31 -3.59 -4.18 7.59
N ASN A 32 -4.15 -3.98 6.39
CA ASN A 32 -3.42 -3.40 5.26
C ASN A 32 -2.94 -1.97 5.55
N VAL A 33 -3.71 -1.15 6.25
CA VAL A 33 -3.33 0.22 6.66
C VAL A 33 -2.12 0.19 7.59
N LEU A 34 -2.13 -0.71 8.60
CA LEU A 34 -1.01 -0.85 9.53
C LEU A 34 0.25 -1.40 8.85
N MET A 35 0.09 -2.30 7.88
CA MET A 35 1.19 -2.87 7.09
C MET A 35 1.81 -1.83 6.16
N ASN A 36 1.01 -0.95 5.57
CA ASN A 36 1.50 0.09 4.67
C ASN A 36 2.44 1.08 5.36
N LEU A 37 2.36 1.22 6.69
CA LEU A 37 3.28 2.07 7.47
C LEU A 37 4.76 1.69 7.29
N TYR A 38 5.07 0.43 7.01
CA TYR A 38 6.44 -0.03 6.76
C TYR A 38 6.98 0.41 5.40
N GLY A 39 6.10 0.66 4.43
CA GLY A 39 6.46 1.12 3.09
C GLY A 39 6.43 2.64 2.90
N TYR A 40 5.81 3.39 3.83
CA TYR A 40 5.72 4.84 3.75
C TYR A 40 7.03 5.55 4.10
N ALA A 41 7.24 6.72 3.50
CA ALA A 41 8.28 7.66 3.90
C ALA A 41 8.13 8.07 5.37
N GLU A 42 9.24 8.49 6.00
CA GLU A 42 9.25 8.90 7.41
C GLU A 42 8.24 10.02 7.70
N GLN A 43 8.09 10.99 6.79
CA GLN A 43 7.15 12.10 6.96
C GLN A 43 5.69 11.61 6.94
N THR A 44 5.33 10.72 6.04
CA THR A 44 3.98 10.16 5.94
C THR A 44 3.62 9.35 7.18
N ARG A 45 4.58 8.58 7.72
CA ARG A 45 4.38 7.90 9.00
C ARG A 45 4.15 8.87 10.15
N LYS A 46 4.94 9.96 10.24
CA LYS A 46 4.76 11.00 11.26
C LYS A 46 3.38 11.61 11.17
N ASP A 47 2.97 12.04 9.98
CA ASP A 47 1.66 12.66 9.76
C ASP A 47 0.52 11.70 10.13
N PHE A 48 0.64 10.41 9.78
CA PHE A 48 -0.34 9.40 10.15
C PHE A 48 -0.45 9.24 11.67
N PHE A 49 0.67 9.10 12.38
CA PHE A 49 0.67 8.97 13.83
C PHE A 49 0.22 10.26 14.54
N GLU A 50 0.46 11.44 13.99
CA GLU A 50 -0.07 12.68 14.54
C GLU A 50 -1.59 12.75 14.48
N VAL A 51 -2.19 12.31 13.36
CA VAL A 51 -3.66 12.19 13.26
C VAL A 51 -4.16 11.15 14.27
N LEU A 52 -3.52 9.98 14.37
CA LEU A 52 -3.90 8.93 15.31
C LEU A 52 -3.85 9.40 16.77
N LYS A 53 -2.82 10.13 17.17
CA LYS A 53 -2.70 10.68 18.54
C LYS A 53 -3.84 11.62 18.89
N LYS A 54 -4.37 12.38 17.93
CA LYS A 54 -5.53 13.27 18.16
C LYS A 54 -6.83 12.52 18.41
N ILE A 55 -6.98 11.33 17.85
CA ILE A 55 -8.17 10.49 18.00
C ILE A 55 -7.91 9.25 18.88
N GLU A 56 -6.76 9.18 19.54
CA GLU A 56 -6.31 7.99 20.28
C GLU A 56 -7.37 7.35 21.18
N PRO A 57 -8.14 8.07 22.01
CA PRO A 57 -9.16 7.48 22.87
C PRO A 57 -10.27 6.75 22.09
N LYS A 58 -10.44 7.10 20.82
CA LYS A 58 -11.47 6.57 19.92
C LYS A 58 -10.95 5.44 19.02
N VAL A 59 -9.65 5.14 19.05
CA VAL A 59 -9.07 4.06 18.23
C VAL A 59 -9.34 2.72 18.92
N TRP A 60 -9.92 1.80 18.16
CA TRP A 60 -10.12 0.42 18.60
C TRP A 60 -9.64 -0.55 17.52
N LEU A 61 -8.98 -1.64 17.92
CA LEU A 61 -8.41 -2.61 17.01
C LEU A 61 -9.09 -3.98 17.18
N PRO A 62 -9.74 -4.54 16.14
CA PRO A 62 -10.24 -5.91 16.20
C PRO A 62 -9.11 -6.90 16.46
N TYR A 63 -9.39 -7.95 17.23
CA TYR A 63 -8.41 -9.02 17.49
C TYR A 63 -7.85 -9.62 16.18
N GLN A 64 -8.73 -9.85 15.20
CA GLN A 64 -8.34 -10.39 13.90
C GLN A 64 -7.28 -9.53 13.21
N VAL A 65 -7.44 -8.21 13.25
CA VAL A 65 -6.46 -7.26 12.69
C VAL A 65 -5.13 -7.37 13.42
N GLY A 66 -5.16 -7.35 14.76
CA GLY A 66 -3.96 -7.49 15.58
C GLY A 66 -3.24 -8.81 15.32
N LEU A 67 -3.97 -9.92 15.23
CA LEU A 67 -3.42 -11.24 14.94
C LEU A 67 -2.77 -11.30 13.56
N GLU A 68 -3.44 -10.81 12.54
CA GLU A 68 -2.89 -10.78 11.18
C GLU A 68 -1.67 -9.88 11.09
N TYR A 69 -1.72 -8.68 11.70
CA TYR A 69 -0.60 -7.77 11.79
C TYR A 69 0.63 -8.44 12.42
N GLN A 70 0.49 -9.04 13.61
CA GLN A 70 1.60 -9.69 14.30
C GLN A 70 2.21 -10.84 13.49
N ARG A 71 1.39 -11.58 12.75
CA ARG A 71 1.86 -12.70 11.94
C ARG A 71 2.58 -12.29 10.67
N ARG A 72 2.17 -11.17 10.04
CA ARG A 72 2.65 -10.77 8.70
C ARG A 72 3.69 -9.66 8.72
N ARG A 73 3.77 -8.85 9.79
CA ARG A 73 4.65 -7.67 9.81
C ARG A 73 6.12 -7.99 9.50
N LEU A 74 6.65 -9.12 9.99
CA LEU A 74 8.05 -9.48 9.73
C LEU A 74 8.30 -9.82 8.26
N ASP A 75 7.31 -10.39 7.56
CA ASP A 75 7.42 -10.61 6.12
C ASP A 75 7.41 -9.28 5.37
N VAL A 76 6.56 -8.33 5.77
CA VAL A 76 6.54 -6.98 5.19
C VAL A 76 7.87 -6.27 5.40
N ILE A 77 8.43 -6.27 6.61
CA ILE A 77 9.76 -5.71 6.92
C ILE A 77 10.84 -6.35 6.03
N LYS A 78 10.81 -7.67 5.90
CA LYS A 78 11.75 -8.41 5.05
C LYS A 78 11.65 -7.99 3.58
N ASP A 79 10.42 -7.84 3.07
CA ASP A 79 10.16 -7.51 1.67
C ASP A 79 10.52 -6.05 1.36
N GLU A 80 10.25 -5.11 2.27
CA GLU A 80 10.71 -3.72 2.14
C GLU A 80 12.24 -3.63 2.16
N LYS A 81 12.91 -4.35 3.06
CA LYS A 81 14.38 -4.42 3.08
C LYS A 81 14.98 -5.11 1.85
N ALA A 82 14.27 -6.04 1.22
CA ALA A 82 14.76 -6.72 0.02
C ALA A 82 14.96 -5.78 -1.17
N ILE A 83 14.36 -4.59 -1.17
CA ILE A 83 14.56 -3.57 -2.21
C ILE A 83 16.04 -3.16 -2.28
N PHE A 84 16.69 -2.94 -1.15
CA PHE A 84 18.09 -2.53 -1.08
C PHE A 84 19.02 -3.60 -1.65
N ARG A 85 18.74 -4.88 -1.38
CA ARG A 85 19.46 -5.99 -1.98
C ARG A 85 19.28 -6.05 -3.51
N LYS A 86 18.06 -5.85 -4.00
CA LYS A 86 17.77 -5.80 -5.45
C LYS A 86 18.52 -4.66 -6.13
N ILE A 87 18.66 -3.51 -5.46
CA ILE A 87 19.47 -2.39 -5.96
C ILE A 87 20.93 -2.83 -6.05
N ASP A 88 21.49 -3.42 -5.00
CA ASP A 88 22.88 -3.90 -4.97
C ASP A 88 23.16 -4.94 -6.07
N ASP A 89 22.27 -5.94 -6.22
CA ASP A 89 22.34 -6.96 -7.25
C ASP A 89 22.30 -6.35 -8.66
N SER A 90 21.46 -5.33 -8.87
CA SER A 90 21.35 -4.66 -10.16
C SER A 90 22.58 -3.85 -10.51
N LEU A 91 23.16 -3.16 -9.54
CA LEU A 91 24.40 -2.40 -9.72
C LEU A 91 25.61 -3.34 -9.94
N SER A 92 25.62 -4.49 -9.27
CA SER A 92 26.69 -5.50 -9.44
C SER A 92 26.69 -6.14 -10.85
N LYS A 93 25.56 -6.10 -11.57
CA LYS A 93 25.51 -6.56 -12.96
C LYS A 93 26.31 -5.64 -13.89
N ILE A 94 26.47 -4.37 -13.54
CA ILE A 94 27.24 -3.40 -14.36
C ILE A 94 28.71 -3.81 -14.40
N ASP A 95 29.32 -4.16 -13.28
CA ASP A 95 30.70 -4.63 -13.22
C ASP A 95 30.88 -5.90 -14.05
N LYS A 96 29.91 -6.85 -13.96
CA LYS A 96 29.92 -8.08 -14.75
C LYS A 96 29.91 -7.87 -16.26
N ILE A 97 29.30 -6.80 -16.76
CA ILE A 97 29.33 -6.45 -18.18
C ILE A 97 30.79 -6.19 -18.63
N PHE A 98 31.55 -5.43 -17.83
CA PHE A 98 32.96 -5.18 -18.14
C PHE A 98 33.83 -6.40 -17.99
N GLU A 99 33.63 -7.18 -16.94
CA GLU A 99 34.41 -8.39 -16.64
C GLU A 99 34.16 -9.53 -17.65
N ASN A 100 32.92 -9.67 -18.13
CA ASN A 100 32.53 -10.76 -19.01
C ASN A 100 32.45 -10.30 -20.48
N ASP A 101 31.52 -9.38 -20.79
CA ASP A 101 31.17 -9.08 -22.18
C ASP A 101 32.29 -8.31 -22.89
N PHE A 102 32.86 -7.29 -22.25
CA PHE A 102 33.98 -6.54 -22.82
C PHE A 102 35.26 -7.36 -22.91
N ASN A 103 35.54 -8.26 -21.95
CA ASN A 103 36.72 -9.13 -21.99
C ASN A 103 36.66 -10.13 -23.15
N GLN A 104 35.47 -10.62 -23.52
CA GLN A 104 35.28 -11.52 -24.66
C GLN A 104 35.61 -10.88 -26.00
N LEU A 105 35.56 -9.55 -26.12
CA LEU A 105 35.87 -8.82 -27.35
C LEU A 105 37.36 -8.79 -27.69
N ALA A 106 38.23 -9.24 -26.76
CA ALA A 106 39.69 -9.25 -26.92
C ALA A 106 40.25 -7.90 -27.39
N LEU A 107 39.72 -6.78 -26.87
CA LEU A 107 40.07 -5.42 -27.29
C LEU A 107 41.56 -5.11 -27.15
N ALA A 108 42.21 -5.60 -26.11
CA ALA A 108 43.62 -5.37 -25.85
C ALA A 108 44.52 -5.84 -27.05
N ARG A 109 44.12 -6.92 -27.73
CA ARG A 109 44.85 -7.44 -28.90
C ARG A 109 44.49 -6.72 -30.17
N ARG A 110 43.21 -6.37 -30.34
CA ARG A 110 42.67 -5.86 -31.60
C ARG A 110 42.73 -4.34 -31.70
N PHE A 111 42.46 -3.68 -30.58
CA PHE A 111 42.32 -2.22 -30.49
C PHE A 111 42.85 -1.71 -29.12
N PRO A 112 44.23 -1.69 -28.93
CA PRO A 112 44.82 -1.36 -27.64
C PRO A 112 44.34 -0.06 -27.01
N LYS A 113 44.25 1.02 -27.81
CA LYS A 113 43.78 2.32 -27.32
C LYS A 113 42.31 2.29 -26.89
N LEU A 114 41.44 1.54 -27.59
CA LEU A 114 40.07 1.34 -27.20
C LEU A 114 39.96 0.54 -25.90
N SER A 115 40.86 -0.44 -25.71
CA SER A 115 40.95 -1.20 -24.45
C SER A 115 41.29 -0.31 -23.28
N GLU A 116 42.22 0.65 -23.44
CA GLU A 116 42.56 1.62 -22.39
C GLU A 116 41.34 2.51 -22.08
N ASN A 117 40.68 3.06 -23.05
CA ASN A 117 39.47 3.87 -22.85
C ASN A 117 38.36 3.07 -22.14
N THR A 118 38.21 1.78 -22.48
CA THR A 118 37.22 0.89 -21.80
C THR A 118 37.56 0.65 -20.35
N LYS A 119 38.86 0.49 -20.03
CA LYS A 119 39.30 0.36 -18.62
C LYS A 119 39.07 1.63 -17.82
N GLU A 120 39.31 2.78 -18.42
CA GLU A 120 39.08 4.08 -17.79
C GLU A 120 37.56 4.27 -17.52
N LEU A 121 36.71 4.00 -18.53
CA LEU A 121 35.26 4.02 -18.38
C LEU A 121 34.80 3.09 -17.26
N HIS A 122 35.30 1.85 -17.19
CA HIS A 122 34.95 0.91 -16.13
C HIS A 122 35.33 1.46 -14.75
N LYS A 123 36.54 2.03 -14.63
CA LYS A 123 37.00 2.63 -13.37
C LYS A 123 36.09 3.76 -12.90
N ASP A 124 35.66 4.65 -13.82
CA ASP A 124 34.79 5.78 -13.50
C ASP A 124 33.38 5.30 -13.09
N ILE A 125 32.82 4.35 -13.83
CA ILE A 125 31.53 3.75 -13.50
C ILE A 125 31.59 3.05 -12.15
N SER A 126 32.64 2.23 -11.89
CA SER A 126 32.79 1.54 -10.60
C SER A 126 32.92 2.51 -9.43
N LYS A 127 33.56 3.68 -9.62
CA LYS A 127 33.62 4.73 -8.62
C LYS A 127 32.22 5.33 -8.33
N LEU A 128 31.45 5.62 -9.39
CA LEU A 128 30.08 6.15 -9.25
C LEU A 128 29.17 5.13 -8.57
N VAL A 129 29.23 3.86 -8.99
CA VAL A 129 28.47 2.76 -8.39
C VAL A 129 28.82 2.61 -6.90
N SER A 130 30.11 2.63 -6.56
CA SER A 130 30.57 2.50 -5.16
C SER A 130 30.08 3.67 -4.29
N ASN A 131 30.05 4.89 -4.82
CA ASN A 131 29.51 6.06 -4.13
C ASN A 131 28.01 5.92 -3.89
N TYR A 132 27.27 5.48 -4.90
CA TYR A 132 25.82 5.28 -4.79
C TYR A 132 25.49 4.13 -3.80
N LYS A 133 26.23 3.01 -3.84
CA LYS A 133 26.06 1.91 -2.87
C LYS A 133 26.22 2.39 -1.43
N ARG A 134 27.12 3.35 -1.16
CA ARG A 134 27.27 3.95 0.18
C ARG A 134 26.02 4.73 0.60
N SER A 135 25.41 5.48 -0.31
CA SER A 135 24.15 6.18 -0.02
C SER A 135 22.98 5.20 0.19
N VAL A 136 22.90 4.14 -0.62
CA VAL A 136 21.91 3.06 -0.47
C VAL A 136 22.03 2.40 0.90
N LYS A 137 23.27 2.10 1.33
CA LYS A 137 23.52 1.51 2.65
C LYS A 137 23.01 2.39 3.78
N TYR A 138 23.19 3.71 3.69
CA TYR A 138 22.67 4.65 4.67
C TYR A 138 21.14 4.53 4.83
N TRP A 139 20.40 4.41 3.74
CA TRP A 139 18.96 4.23 3.77
C TRP A 139 18.55 2.85 4.27
N ASP A 140 19.28 1.78 3.87
CA ASP A 140 19.06 0.43 4.38
C ASP A 140 19.25 0.34 5.90
N ASP A 141 20.29 0.98 6.42
CA ASP A 141 20.60 0.98 7.86
C ASP A 141 19.50 1.70 8.68
N LYS A 142 18.79 2.66 8.09
CA LYS A 142 17.66 3.34 8.73
C LYS A 142 16.35 2.55 8.73
N GLN A 143 16.19 1.55 7.86
CA GLN A 143 14.97 0.77 7.81
C GLN A 143 14.94 -0.29 8.93
N PRO A 144 13.76 -0.56 9.53
CA PRO A 144 13.62 -1.66 10.46
C PRO A 144 14.10 -2.98 9.84
N CYS A 145 14.73 -3.82 10.62
CA CYS A 145 15.03 -5.19 10.22
C CYS A 145 14.29 -6.17 11.14
N VAL A 146 14.15 -7.41 10.71
CA VAL A 146 13.41 -8.45 11.47
C VAL A 146 13.94 -8.71 12.87
N ARG A 147 15.16 -8.26 13.19
CA ARG A 147 15.83 -8.41 14.49
C ARG A 147 16.05 -7.11 15.23
N SER A 148 15.73 -5.95 14.63
CA SER A 148 15.84 -4.65 15.28
C SER A 148 14.59 -4.33 16.11
N HIS A 149 14.70 -3.29 16.95
CA HIS A 149 13.55 -2.66 17.54
C HIS A 149 12.61 -2.14 16.43
N ASP A 150 11.32 -2.36 16.60
CA ASP A 150 10.28 -1.99 15.65
C ASP A 150 9.51 -0.79 16.21
N GLU A 151 9.98 0.40 15.88
CA GLU A 151 9.41 1.66 16.34
C GLU A 151 7.96 1.85 15.88
N ILE A 152 7.62 1.39 14.66
CA ILE A 152 6.25 1.47 14.13
C ILE A 152 5.33 0.63 15.01
N ARG A 153 5.73 -0.59 15.33
CA ARG A 153 4.97 -1.46 16.21
C ARG A 153 4.80 -0.82 17.58
N SER A 154 5.87 -0.25 18.16
CA SER A 154 5.81 0.37 19.49
C SER A 154 4.81 1.52 19.54
N GLN A 155 4.76 2.36 18.50
CA GLN A 155 3.78 3.44 18.41
C GLN A 155 2.35 2.92 18.23
N ILE A 156 2.14 1.85 17.46
CA ILE A 156 0.83 1.21 17.34
C ILE A 156 0.42 0.62 18.69
N ASP A 157 1.30 -0.12 19.37
CA ASP A 157 1.03 -0.75 20.68
C ASP A 157 0.64 0.31 21.73
N GLU A 158 1.28 1.47 21.73
CA GLU A 158 0.96 2.60 22.59
C GLU A 158 -0.47 3.12 22.32
N ILE A 159 -0.78 3.40 21.04
CA ILE A 159 -2.09 3.95 20.64
C ILE A 159 -3.24 2.99 20.95
N VAL A 160 -3.05 1.70 20.73
CA VAL A 160 -4.13 0.72 20.94
C VAL A 160 -4.12 0.07 22.34
N SER A 161 -3.27 0.54 23.24
CA SER A 161 -3.14 -0.03 24.59
C SER A 161 -4.47 -0.07 25.32
N GLY A 162 -4.91 -1.27 25.74
CA GLY A 162 -6.20 -1.51 26.39
C GLY A 162 -7.43 -1.37 25.48
N ARG A 163 -7.24 -1.20 24.17
CA ARG A 163 -8.30 -1.00 23.19
C ARG A 163 -8.24 -2.00 22.02
N ILE A 164 -7.83 -3.22 22.33
CA ILE A 164 -7.85 -4.36 21.40
C ILE A 164 -9.02 -5.26 21.76
N GLY A 165 -9.77 -5.70 20.77
CA GLY A 165 -10.88 -6.65 20.97
C GLY A 165 -10.43 -8.01 21.44
N ASP A 166 -11.37 -8.78 21.98
CA ASP A 166 -11.10 -10.13 22.47
C ASP A 166 -10.97 -11.13 21.31
N LYS A 167 -10.25 -12.23 21.58
CA LYS A 167 -10.19 -13.35 20.65
C LYS A 167 -11.59 -13.99 20.49
N PRO A 168 -11.82 -14.69 19.35
CA PRO A 168 -13.04 -15.49 19.19
C PRO A 168 -13.25 -16.41 20.40
N GLU A 169 -14.48 -16.49 20.89
CA GLU A 169 -14.83 -17.20 22.12
C GLU A 169 -14.44 -18.69 22.07
N SER A 170 -14.62 -19.32 20.92
CA SER A 170 -14.38 -20.76 20.74
C SER A 170 -14.20 -21.14 19.28
N GLN A 171 -13.70 -22.35 19.03
CA GLN A 171 -13.68 -22.93 17.69
C GLN A 171 -15.09 -23.08 17.12
N GLN A 172 -16.08 -23.42 17.93
CA GLN A 172 -17.47 -23.55 17.49
C GLN A 172 -18.04 -22.21 16.97
N TRP A 173 -17.64 -21.09 17.56
CA TRP A 173 -18.03 -19.77 17.07
C TRP A 173 -17.43 -19.52 15.67
N LEU A 174 -16.16 -19.81 15.48
CA LEU A 174 -15.51 -19.72 14.18
C LEU A 174 -16.15 -20.64 13.15
N ASP A 175 -16.42 -21.89 13.50
CA ASP A 175 -17.02 -22.89 12.58
C ASP A 175 -18.40 -22.45 12.11
N LYS A 176 -19.22 -21.86 12.99
CA LYS A 176 -20.52 -21.28 12.61
C LYS A 176 -20.34 -20.10 11.67
N LEU A 177 -19.37 -19.21 11.98
CA LEU A 177 -19.05 -18.08 11.11
C LEU A 177 -18.56 -18.53 9.73
N TYR A 178 -17.77 -19.59 9.66
CA TYR A 178 -17.32 -20.16 8.38
C TYR A 178 -18.49 -20.73 7.55
N GLN A 179 -19.45 -21.41 8.21
CA GLN A 179 -20.68 -21.87 7.53
C GLN A 179 -21.51 -20.70 7.00
N GLU A 180 -21.68 -19.63 7.79
CA GLU A 180 -22.30 -18.39 7.31
C GLU A 180 -21.51 -17.79 6.15
N GLY A 181 -20.19 -17.77 6.26
CA GLY A 181 -19.27 -17.24 5.25
C GLY A 181 -19.37 -17.95 3.89
N GLU A 182 -19.48 -19.27 3.89
CA GLU A 182 -19.70 -20.04 2.63
C GLU A 182 -21.00 -19.62 1.93
N ILE A 183 -22.07 -19.40 2.69
CA ILE A 183 -23.35 -18.95 2.15
C ILE A 183 -23.23 -17.51 1.63
N ARG A 184 -22.57 -16.64 2.40
CA ARG A 184 -22.33 -15.23 2.02
C ARG A 184 -21.55 -15.15 0.71
N TYR A 185 -20.44 -15.88 0.60
CA TYR A 185 -19.55 -15.84 -0.56
C TYR A 185 -20.20 -16.39 -1.81
N LYS A 186 -20.97 -17.48 -1.68
CA LYS A 186 -21.79 -18.03 -2.77
C LYS A 186 -22.80 -17.02 -3.34
N ASN A 187 -23.32 -16.12 -2.47
CA ASN A 187 -24.32 -15.13 -2.84
C ASN A 187 -23.71 -13.73 -3.05
N ASN A 188 -22.37 -13.59 -3.09
CA ASN A 188 -21.65 -12.31 -3.18
C ASN A 188 -22.07 -11.30 -2.10
N ILE A 189 -22.29 -11.76 -0.86
CA ILE A 189 -22.60 -10.91 0.28
C ILE A 189 -21.27 -10.49 0.95
N PRO A 190 -20.95 -9.17 1.00
CA PRO A 190 -19.70 -8.66 1.58
C PRO A 190 -19.64 -8.81 3.11
N PRO A 191 -18.44 -8.71 3.70
CA PRO A 191 -17.15 -8.55 3.06
C PRO A 191 -16.48 -9.89 2.73
N GLY A 192 -15.40 -9.86 1.94
CA GLY A 192 -14.45 -10.96 1.81
C GLY A 192 -14.80 -12.00 0.72
N PHE A 193 -15.91 -11.88 -0.02
CA PHE A 193 -16.26 -12.87 -1.06
C PHE A 193 -15.25 -12.90 -2.22
N LYS A 194 -14.49 -11.82 -2.44
CA LYS A 194 -13.39 -11.80 -3.40
C LYS A 194 -12.19 -12.65 -2.95
N ASP A 195 -12.11 -12.97 -1.68
CA ASP A 195 -11.05 -13.78 -1.10
C ASP A 195 -11.34 -15.30 -1.11
N ASN A 196 -12.45 -15.71 -1.69
CA ASN A 196 -12.84 -17.13 -1.78
C ASN A 196 -11.74 -18.01 -2.41
N GLY A 197 -10.95 -17.47 -3.35
CA GLY A 197 -9.81 -18.17 -3.94
C GLY A 197 -8.69 -18.53 -2.97
N LYS A 198 -8.56 -17.84 -1.83
CA LYS A 198 -7.57 -18.14 -0.80
C LYS A 198 -7.80 -19.49 -0.12
N GLY A 199 -9.01 -20.04 -0.16
CA GLY A 199 -9.34 -21.34 0.37
C GLY A 199 -8.62 -22.51 -0.33
N ASN A 200 -8.17 -22.32 -1.56
CA ASN A 200 -7.46 -23.33 -2.35
C ASN A 200 -5.92 -23.25 -2.20
N ALA A 201 -5.40 -22.29 -1.42
CA ALA A 201 -3.98 -22.16 -1.19
C ALA A 201 -3.46 -23.25 -0.26
N LYS A 202 -2.18 -23.66 -0.44
CA LYS A 202 -1.52 -24.71 0.35
C LYS A 202 -1.55 -24.40 1.87
N ASP A 203 -1.59 -23.12 2.23
CA ASP A 203 -1.64 -22.59 3.59
C ASP A 203 -2.96 -21.84 3.89
N SER A 204 -4.07 -22.40 3.40
CA SER A 204 -5.42 -21.81 3.57
C SER A 204 -5.87 -21.67 5.03
N THR A 205 -5.29 -22.47 5.93
CA THR A 205 -5.57 -22.47 7.36
C THR A 205 -4.33 -22.25 8.21
N PHE A 206 -4.53 -21.80 9.44
CA PHE A 206 -3.47 -21.76 10.46
C PHE A 206 -4.07 -21.86 11.85
N SER A 207 -3.26 -22.32 12.83
CA SER A 207 -3.69 -22.39 14.23
C SER A 207 -2.92 -21.37 15.07
N PHE A 208 -3.63 -20.72 15.99
CA PHE A 208 -3.05 -19.81 16.98
C PHE A 208 -3.90 -19.81 18.25
N ASP A 209 -3.27 -19.86 19.41
CA ASP A 209 -3.89 -19.81 20.74
C ASP A 209 -5.09 -20.78 20.90
N GLY A 210 -4.93 -22.01 20.44
CA GLY A 210 -5.93 -23.07 20.53
C GLY A 210 -7.07 -22.98 19.50
N LEU A 211 -7.06 -22.02 18.61
CA LEU A 211 -8.06 -21.86 17.56
C LEU A 211 -7.45 -22.06 16.17
N THR A 212 -8.25 -22.58 15.25
CA THR A 212 -7.89 -22.76 13.84
C THR A 212 -8.66 -21.76 12.98
N TYR A 213 -7.92 -20.98 12.21
CA TYR A 213 -8.43 -19.89 11.37
C TYR A 213 -8.36 -20.27 9.89
N GLU A 214 -9.42 -20.00 9.14
CA GLU A 214 -9.43 -20.05 7.69
C GLU A 214 -9.16 -18.68 7.10
N ARG A 215 -8.07 -18.54 6.30
CA ARG A 215 -7.61 -17.24 5.79
C ARG A 215 -8.60 -16.52 4.91
N LYS A 216 -9.44 -17.26 4.16
CA LYS A 216 -10.45 -16.66 3.30
C LYS A 216 -11.52 -15.87 4.06
N PHE A 217 -11.74 -16.18 5.34
CA PHE A 217 -12.74 -15.53 6.18
C PHE A 217 -12.16 -14.42 7.09
N GLY A 218 -10.92 -14.00 6.89
CA GLY A 218 -10.30 -12.95 7.68
C GLY A 218 -11.12 -11.66 7.73
N ASP A 219 -11.58 -11.19 6.59
CA ASP A 219 -12.41 -9.99 6.46
C ASP A 219 -13.77 -10.17 7.16
N LEU A 220 -14.36 -11.37 7.09
CA LEU A 220 -15.63 -11.65 7.75
C LEU A 220 -15.49 -11.70 9.28
N ILE A 221 -14.39 -12.28 9.82
CA ILE A 221 -14.10 -12.28 11.25
C ILE A 221 -13.94 -10.84 11.74
N LEU A 222 -13.13 -10.03 11.04
CA LEU A 222 -12.94 -8.62 11.34
C LEU A 222 -14.29 -7.89 11.37
N TRP A 223 -15.12 -8.09 10.36
CA TRP A 223 -16.41 -7.43 10.22
C TRP A 223 -17.37 -7.77 11.36
N LYS A 224 -17.45 -9.04 11.77
CA LYS A 224 -18.29 -9.45 12.91
C LYS A 224 -17.77 -8.89 14.23
N GLN A 225 -16.45 -8.88 14.46
CA GLN A 225 -15.86 -8.22 15.62
C GLN A 225 -16.15 -6.72 15.64
N LEU A 226 -16.11 -6.05 14.50
CA LEU A 226 -16.48 -4.63 14.39
C LEU A 226 -17.94 -4.40 14.74
N ILE A 227 -18.86 -5.21 14.20
CA ILE A 227 -20.28 -5.13 14.52
C ILE A 227 -20.53 -5.38 16.02
N ASP A 228 -19.89 -6.39 16.60
CA ASP A 228 -20.08 -6.71 18.01
C ASP A 228 -19.57 -5.58 18.91
N LYS A 229 -18.44 -4.96 18.60
CA LYS A 229 -17.98 -3.73 19.27
C LYS A 229 -18.96 -2.59 19.11
N ALA A 230 -19.50 -2.39 17.91
CA ALA A 230 -20.45 -1.31 17.61
C ALA A 230 -21.81 -1.44 18.34
N LYS A 231 -22.15 -2.61 18.90
CA LYS A 231 -23.35 -2.83 19.72
C LYS A 231 -23.24 -2.24 21.13
N GLU A 232 -22.03 -1.86 21.56
CA GLU A 232 -21.85 -1.22 22.86
C GLU A 232 -22.62 0.11 22.90
N SER A 233 -23.31 0.37 24.00
CA SER A 233 -24.29 1.47 24.12
C SER A 233 -23.70 2.87 24.02
N ASP A 234 -22.40 3.01 24.20
CA ASP A 234 -21.64 4.26 24.09
C ASP A 234 -21.15 4.54 22.68
N ILE A 235 -21.35 3.60 21.73
CA ILE A 235 -20.90 3.75 20.34
C ILE A 235 -22.07 4.10 19.44
N LYS A 236 -21.98 5.25 18.78
CA LYS A 236 -22.97 5.74 17.81
C LYS A 236 -22.42 5.89 16.40
N TYR A 237 -21.12 6.15 16.29
CA TYR A 237 -20.45 6.44 15.04
C TYR A 237 -19.29 5.46 14.84
N VAL A 238 -19.21 4.87 13.65
CA VAL A 238 -18.16 3.95 13.27
C VAL A 238 -17.46 4.44 12.02
N VAL A 239 -16.14 4.59 12.11
CA VAL A 239 -15.25 4.92 10.99
C VAL A 239 -14.30 3.76 10.77
N PHE A 240 -14.33 3.17 9.59
CA PHE A 240 -13.44 2.09 9.19
C PHE A 240 -12.46 2.59 8.12
N VAL A 241 -11.16 2.37 8.35
CA VAL A 241 -10.09 2.79 7.42
C VAL A 241 -9.47 1.55 6.79
N THR A 242 -9.54 1.45 5.47
CA THR A 242 -8.97 0.34 4.70
C THR A 242 -8.47 0.79 3.35
N ASP A 243 -7.31 0.29 2.94
CA ASP A 243 -6.75 0.46 1.60
C ASP A 243 -7.13 -0.70 0.65
N ASP A 244 -7.95 -1.65 1.11
CA ASP A 244 -8.53 -2.67 0.23
C ASP A 244 -9.62 -2.04 -0.63
N ALA A 245 -9.41 -1.92 -1.94
CA ALA A 245 -10.38 -1.31 -2.86
C ALA A 245 -11.15 -2.36 -3.67
N LYS A 246 -11.27 -3.59 -3.17
CA LYS A 246 -12.12 -4.61 -3.78
C LYS A 246 -13.60 -4.20 -3.71
N ASP A 247 -14.37 -4.72 -4.68
CA ASP A 247 -15.81 -4.43 -4.80
C ASP A 247 -16.66 -5.06 -3.68
N ASP A 248 -16.09 -5.90 -2.83
CA ASP A 248 -16.73 -6.44 -1.62
C ASP A 248 -16.63 -5.52 -0.40
N TRP A 249 -15.78 -4.49 -0.45
CA TRP A 249 -15.75 -3.41 0.53
C TRP A 249 -16.43 -2.15 0.01
N TRP A 250 -16.23 -1.84 -1.28
CA TRP A 250 -16.63 -0.58 -1.88
C TRP A 250 -17.68 -0.74 -2.96
N TYR A 251 -18.64 0.17 -2.97
CA TYR A 251 -19.53 0.32 -4.11
C TYR A 251 -18.83 1.12 -5.19
N THR A 252 -18.62 0.49 -6.33
CA THR A 252 -17.92 1.08 -7.45
C THR A 252 -18.80 1.11 -8.69
N LEU A 253 -18.66 2.16 -9.50
CA LEU A 253 -19.32 2.29 -10.79
C LEU A 253 -18.31 2.58 -11.89
N ASP A 254 -18.51 1.97 -13.04
CA ASP A 254 -17.78 2.35 -14.25
C ASP A 254 -18.50 3.54 -14.93
N SER A 255 -17.86 4.70 -14.86
CA SER A 255 -18.33 5.92 -15.50
C SER A 255 -17.12 6.69 -16.02
N ARG A 256 -16.69 6.37 -17.25
CA ARG A 256 -15.43 6.84 -17.86
C ARG A 256 -14.22 6.47 -16.99
N GLY A 257 -14.17 5.20 -16.55
CA GLY A 257 -13.26 4.61 -15.57
C GLY A 257 -13.94 4.28 -14.24
N LYS A 258 -13.35 3.34 -13.50
CA LYS A 258 -13.87 2.85 -12.20
C LYS A 258 -13.87 3.98 -11.18
N LYS A 259 -15.04 4.28 -10.60
CA LYS A 259 -15.23 5.29 -9.56
C LYS A 259 -15.74 4.64 -8.28
N THR A 260 -15.08 4.89 -7.18
CA THR A 260 -15.56 4.51 -5.85
C THR A 260 -16.60 5.54 -5.39
N ILE A 261 -17.80 5.06 -5.07
CA ILE A 261 -18.93 5.89 -4.64
C ILE A 261 -19.01 5.96 -3.12
N GLY A 262 -18.62 4.90 -2.43
CA GLY A 262 -18.64 4.81 -0.98
C GLY A 262 -18.61 3.36 -0.50
N PRO A 263 -18.82 3.11 0.81
CA PRO A 263 -18.93 1.75 1.34
C PRO A 263 -20.05 0.96 0.67
N HIS A 264 -19.86 -0.35 0.51
CA HIS A 264 -20.88 -1.22 -0.06
C HIS A 264 -22.20 -1.12 0.73
N ALA A 265 -23.34 -0.98 0.02
CA ALA A 265 -24.64 -0.74 0.67
C ALA A 265 -25.08 -1.87 1.62
N ASN A 266 -24.70 -3.13 1.33
CA ASN A 266 -24.98 -4.26 2.22
C ASN A 266 -24.24 -4.12 3.55
N LEU A 267 -22.97 -3.73 3.55
CA LEU A 267 -22.19 -3.51 4.78
C LEU A 267 -22.83 -2.41 5.63
N LYS A 268 -23.19 -1.28 5.01
CA LYS A 268 -23.88 -0.18 5.70
C LYS A 268 -25.23 -0.64 6.27
N THR A 269 -25.99 -1.40 5.50
CA THR A 269 -27.30 -1.91 5.95
C THR A 269 -27.14 -2.87 7.10
N GLU A 270 -26.19 -3.80 7.04
CA GLU A 270 -25.93 -4.80 8.07
C GLU A 270 -25.53 -4.13 9.40
N ILE A 271 -24.54 -3.21 9.39
CA ILE A 271 -24.11 -2.56 10.63
C ILE A 271 -25.20 -1.67 11.24
N TYR A 272 -26.02 -0.98 10.42
CA TYR A 272 -27.15 -0.20 10.91
C TYR A 272 -28.22 -1.09 11.55
N GLN A 273 -28.46 -2.28 11.00
CA GLN A 273 -29.48 -3.21 11.52
C GLN A 273 -29.01 -4.00 12.72
N GLU A 274 -27.76 -4.48 12.72
CA GLU A 274 -27.24 -5.35 13.77
C GLU A 274 -26.73 -4.57 14.98
N ALA A 275 -26.09 -3.41 14.77
CA ALA A 275 -25.48 -2.62 15.83
C ALA A 275 -26.27 -1.35 16.19
N GLY A 276 -27.23 -0.95 15.36
CA GLY A 276 -28.05 0.24 15.64
C GLY A 276 -27.30 1.56 15.57
N VAL A 277 -26.11 1.60 15.01
CA VAL A 277 -25.30 2.83 14.92
C VAL A 277 -25.98 3.91 14.08
N GLU A 278 -25.76 5.15 14.43
CA GLU A 278 -26.32 6.29 13.70
C GLU A 278 -25.58 6.56 12.40
N PHE A 279 -24.28 6.23 12.37
CA PHE A 279 -23.37 6.56 11.27
C PHE A 279 -22.33 5.46 11.06
N PHE A 280 -22.09 5.13 9.80
CA PHE A 280 -20.96 4.30 9.36
C PHE A 280 -20.33 4.91 8.11
N HIS A 281 -19.02 5.09 8.14
CA HIS A 281 -18.25 5.59 7.01
C HIS A 281 -16.93 4.84 6.85
N MET A 282 -16.41 4.82 5.62
CA MET A 282 -15.13 4.21 5.31
C MET A 282 -14.21 5.20 4.61
N TYR A 283 -12.93 5.12 4.98
CA TYR A 283 -11.85 5.88 4.36
C TYR A 283 -10.79 4.95 3.79
N SER A 284 -10.08 5.42 2.76
CA SER A 284 -8.72 4.98 2.48
C SER A 284 -7.75 5.74 3.38
N THR A 285 -6.49 5.29 3.47
CA THR A 285 -5.47 6.04 4.24
C THR A 285 -5.31 7.47 3.74
N SER A 286 -5.32 7.69 2.42
CA SER A 286 -5.20 9.04 1.85
C SER A 286 -6.36 9.96 2.25
N THR A 287 -7.61 9.49 2.12
CA THR A 287 -8.79 10.28 2.48
C THR A 287 -8.95 10.44 3.99
N PHE A 288 -8.46 9.49 4.79
CA PHE A 288 -8.36 9.61 6.25
C PHE A 288 -7.39 10.73 6.65
N LEU A 289 -6.20 10.79 6.05
CA LEU A 289 -5.22 11.85 6.29
C LEU A 289 -5.76 13.22 5.87
N GLU A 290 -6.42 13.31 4.72
CA GLU A 290 -7.05 14.54 4.22
C GLU A 290 -8.14 15.04 5.17
N SER A 291 -9.02 14.14 5.64
CA SER A 291 -10.07 14.49 6.62
C SER A 291 -9.48 14.87 7.97
N GLY A 292 -8.45 14.15 8.46
CA GLY A 292 -7.72 14.49 9.68
C GLY A 292 -7.10 15.88 9.61
N LYS A 293 -6.44 16.21 8.49
CA LYS A 293 -5.89 17.55 8.23
C LYS A 293 -6.96 18.64 8.34
N LYS A 294 -8.09 18.41 7.67
CA LYS A 294 -9.19 19.40 7.58
C LYS A 294 -9.93 19.57 8.91
N ILE A 295 -10.28 18.48 9.57
CA ILE A 295 -11.21 18.49 10.72
C ILE A 295 -10.49 18.69 12.05
N LEU A 296 -9.29 18.10 12.19
CA LEU A 296 -8.50 18.18 13.43
C LEU A 296 -7.43 19.27 13.39
N GLU A 297 -7.32 19.98 12.25
CA GLU A 297 -6.31 21.03 12.03
C GLU A 297 -4.86 20.52 12.30
N VAL A 298 -4.58 19.28 11.93
CA VAL A 298 -3.26 18.66 12.07
C VAL A 298 -2.39 19.03 10.88
N GLY A 299 -1.09 19.23 11.12
CA GLY A 299 -0.12 19.61 10.08
C GLY A 299 0.26 18.49 9.12
N VAL A 300 -0.71 17.86 8.45
CA VAL A 300 -0.47 16.81 7.45
C VAL A 300 0.03 17.41 6.14
N HIS A 301 1.14 16.88 5.61
CA HIS A 301 1.73 17.32 4.34
C HIS A 301 0.94 16.75 3.14
N ASP A 302 0.78 17.55 2.08
CA ASP A 302 0.12 17.08 0.86
C ASP A 302 0.86 15.89 0.23
N SER A 303 2.20 15.89 0.31
CA SER A 303 3.02 14.75 -0.14
C SER A 303 2.71 13.44 0.58
N SER A 304 2.26 13.49 1.84
CA SER A 304 1.86 12.29 2.60
C SER A 304 0.52 11.75 2.13
N ILE A 305 -0.41 12.63 1.77
CA ILE A 305 -1.70 12.27 1.18
C ILE A 305 -1.49 11.64 -0.19
N ASP A 306 -0.63 12.26 -1.02
CA ASP A 306 -0.27 11.75 -2.35
C ASP A 306 0.38 10.37 -2.28
N GLU A 307 1.36 10.17 -1.37
CA GLU A 307 2.03 8.87 -1.18
C GLU A 307 1.04 7.78 -0.75
N ALA A 308 0.16 8.07 0.19
CA ALA A 308 -0.87 7.12 0.63
C ALA A 308 -1.81 6.73 -0.53
N SER A 309 -2.19 7.68 -1.39
CA SER A 309 -2.99 7.43 -2.58
C SER A 309 -2.27 6.51 -3.59
N VAL A 310 -0.98 6.73 -3.80
CA VAL A 310 -0.14 5.92 -4.69
C VAL A 310 0.00 4.49 -4.16
N VAL A 311 0.26 4.32 -2.87
CA VAL A 311 0.40 2.98 -2.24
C VAL A 311 -0.90 2.21 -2.34
N GLN A 312 -2.04 2.85 -2.09
CA GLN A 312 -3.37 2.26 -2.29
C GLN A 312 -3.54 1.78 -3.73
N PHE A 313 -3.20 2.59 -4.72
CA PHE A 313 -3.31 2.22 -6.14
C PHE A 313 -2.50 0.97 -6.47
N TYR A 314 -1.24 0.88 -6.01
CA TYR A 314 -0.36 -0.26 -6.31
C TYR A 314 -0.75 -1.53 -5.54
N SER A 315 -1.45 -1.45 -4.42
CA SER A 315 -1.93 -2.64 -3.70
C SER A 315 -2.98 -3.43 -4.49
N HIS A 316 -3.62 -2.81 -5.50
CA HIS A 316 -4.63 -3.44 -6.36
C HIS A 316 -4.06 -4.15 -7.58
N LEU A 317 -2.80 -3.90 -7.93
CA LEU A 317 -2.18 -4.58 -9.06
C LEU A 317 -1.83 -6.02 -8.64
N PRO A 318 -2.12 -7.02 -9.48
CA PRO A 318 -1.78 -8.41 -9.17
C PRO A 318 -0.27 -8.50 -8.93
N THR A 319 0.05 -9.09 -7.81
CA THR A 319 1.34 -9.25 -7.11
C THR A 319 2.58 -8.74 -7.85
N ARG A 320 3.37 -7.85 -7.23
CA ARG A 320 4.67 -7.27 -7.71
C ARG A 320 5.54 -8.21 -8.56
N ALA A 321 5.44 -9.52 -8.40
CA ALA A 321 6.16 -10.52 -9.20
C ALA A 321 5.74 -10.56 -10.68
N HIS A 322 4.48 -10.27 -11.00
CA HIS A 322 4.01 -10.22 -12.39
C HIS A 322 4.37 -8.91 -13.09
N PHE A 323 4.45 -7.79 -12.36
CA PHE A 323 4.79 -6.50 -12.94
C PHE A 323 6.26 -6.43 -13.39
N VAL A 324 7.18 -7.00 -12.62
CA VAL A 324 8.61 -7.09 -13.01
C VAL A 324 8.79 -7.98 -14.23
N ARG A 325 8.03 -9.07 -14.34
CA ARG A 325 8.10 -9.99 -15.47
C ARG A 325 7.54 -9.39 -16.78
N ASN A 326 6.51 -8.56 -16.67
CA ASN A 326 5.95 -7.85 -17.84
C ASN A 326 6.81 -6.65 -18.27
N GLN A 327 7.55 -5.99 -17.38
CA GLN A 327 8.50 -4.94 -17.78
C GLN A 327 9.69 -5.50 -18.57
N GLU A 328 10.18 -6.70 -18.27
CA GLU A 328 11.23 -7.34 -19.07
C GLU A 328 10.76 -7.70 -20.49
N GLN A 329 9.47 -7.87 -20.72
CA GLN A 329 8.91 -8.11 -22.06
C GLN A 329 8.64 -6.82 -22.86
N VAL A 330 8.47 -5.67 -22.19
CA VAL A 330 8.15 -4.38 -22.85
C VAL A 330 9.37 -3.59 -23.31
N VAL A 331 10.57 -3.95 -22.87
CA VAL A 331 11.83 -3.29 -23.31
C VAL A 331 12.48 -4.09 -24.44
N ARG A 332 11.75 -4.35 -25.53
CA ARG A 332 12.36 -4.69 -26.80
C ARG A 332 12.29 -3.48 -27.74
N PRO A 333 13.43 -3.00 -28.27
CA PRO A 333 13.41 -1.84 -29.13
C PRO A 333 12.67 -2.16 -30.43
N PHE A 334 11.76 -1.28 -30.81
CA PHE A 334 11.06 -1.29 -32.11
C PHE A 334 12.09 -1.29 -33.24
N ARG A 335 12.39 -2.46 -33.80
CA ARG A 335 13.05 -2.56 -35.12
C ARG A 335 11.97 -2.44 -36.19
N ARG A 336 11.96 -1.32 -36.91
CA ARG A 336 11.28 -1.20 -38.19
C ARG A 336 11.71 -2.36 -39.09
N ARG A 337 10.81 -3.26 -39.42
CA ARG A 337 10.97 -4.17 -40.56
C ARG A 337 9.86 -3.90 -41.57
N LYS A 338 10.25 -3.27 -42.68
CA LYS A 338 9.63 -3.57 -43.97
C LYS A 338 10.19 -4.92 -44.39
N TYR A 339 9.39 -5.93 -44.47
CA TYR A 339 9.55 -6.99 -45.50
C TYR A 339 8.27 -7.80 -45.62
N VAL A 340 7.84 -8.00 -46.88
CA VAL A 340 6.75 -8.83 -47.32
C VAL A 340 7.33 -10.23 -47.61
N GLY A 341 6.71 -11.30 -47.06
CA GLY A 341 7.02 -12.68 -47.36
C GLY A 341 6.12 -13.65 -46.62
N PRO A 342 5.89 -14.85 -47.13
CA PRO A 342 4.65 -15.59 -46.95
C PRO A 342 4.45 -16.24 -45.58
N ARG A 343 3.16 -16.37 -45.20
CA ARG A 343 2.65 -17.05 -43.98
C ARG A 343 3.06 -18.52 -43.98
N VAL A 344 3.67 -18.97 -42.88
CA VAL A 344 3.71 -20.36 -42.46
C VAL A 344 2.83 -20.49 -41.20
N VAL A 345 1.77 -21.26 -41.33
CA VAL A 345 0.84 -21.56 -40.26
C VAL A 345 1.38 -22.75 -39.47
N TYR A 346 1.74 -22.56 -38.23
CA TYR A 346 1.94 -23.67 -37.27
C TYR A 346 0.67 -23.85 -36.44
N LYS A 347 0.03 -25.03 -36.63
CA LYS A 347 -0.99 -25.50 -35.73
C LYS A 347 -0.34 -25.99 -34.44
N ALA A 348 -0.65 -25.34 -33.31
CA ALA A 348 -0.40 -25.88 -31.99
C ALA A 348 -1.73 -26.31 -31.38
N ASN A 349 -1.75 -27.50 -30.79
CA ASN A 349 -2.91 -28.12 -30.13
C ASN A 349 -3.31 -27.31 -28.89
N PRO A 350 -4.62 -27.19 -28.62
CA PRO A 350 -5.11 -26.49 -27.46
C PRO A 350 -5.32 -27.45 -26.29
N SER A 351 -4.67 -27.19 -25.17
CA SER A 351 -5.19 -27.60 -23.87
C SER A 351 -5.56 -26.33 -23.11
N THR A 352 -6.83 -26.09 -23.13
CA THR A 352 -7.73 -25.29 -22.28
C THR A 352 -7.11 -24.58 -21.08
N VAL A 353 -7.08 -23.24 -21.18
CA VAL A 353 -7.32 -22.30 -20.08
C VAL A 353 -8.30 -21.28 -20.62
N GLU A 354 -9.53 -21.32 -20.16
CA GLU A 354 -10.50 -20.26 -20.37
C GLU A 354 -10.04 -19.03 -19.61
N VAL A 355 -9.59 -18.03 -20.35
CA VAL A 355 -9.42 -16.67 -19.86
C VAL A 355 -10.64 -15.90 -20.35
N GLY A 356 -11.44 -15.44 -19.41
CA GLY A 356 -12.60 -14.60 -19.67
C GLY A 356 -12.24 -13.28 -20.34
N ASP A 357 -13.17 -12.80 -21.07
CA ASP A 357 -13.25 -11.80 -22.10
C ASP A 357 -12.56 -10.45 -21.88
N ASP A 358 -12.01 -9.95 -23.00
CA ASP A 358 -11.83 -8.56 -23.42
C ASP A 358 -11.26 -7.54 -22.42
N VAL A 359 -9.96 -7.63 -22.18
CA VAL A 359 -9.19 -6.46 -21.76
C VAL A 359 -8.52 -5.87 -22.99
N ASP A 360 -9.00 -4.70 -23.44
CA ASP A 360 -8.43 -3.97 -24.57
C ASP A 360 -7.03 -3.47 -24.21
N ILE A 361 -6.02 -4.06 -24.87
CA ILE A 361 -4.59 -3.73 -24.67
C ILE A 361 -4.33 -2.25 -24.98
N ASP A 362 -5.12 -1.62 -25.84
CA ASP A 362 -5.00 -0.19 -26.18
C ASP A 362 -5.48 0.72 -25.04
N ASP A 363 -6.44 0.29 -24.24
CA ASP A 363 -6.90 1.02 -23.05
C ASP A 363 -5.89 0.91 -21.90
N ILE A 364 -5.26 -0.23 -21.71
CA ILE A 364 -4.12 -0.38 -20.78
C ILE A 364 -2.95 0.52 -21.21
N ALA A 365 -2.64 0.56 -22.51
CA ALA A 365 -1.57 1.40 -23.03
C ALA A 365 -1.87 2.90 -22.93
N LYS A 366 -3.15 3.32 -23.01
CA LYS A 366 -3.59 4.71 -22.79
C LYS A 366 -3.47 5.12 -21.33
N GLU A 367 -3.91 4.26 -20.44
CA GLU A 367 -3.83 4.52 -18.99
C GLU A 367 -2.36 4.57 -18.54
N PHE A 368 -1.51 3.70 -19.09
CA PHE A 368 -0.08 3.70 -18.81
C PHE A 368 0.62 4.99 -19.31
N ARG A 369 0.21 5.53 -20.48
CA ARG A 369 0.74 6.81 -20.99
C ARG A 369 0.33 7.99 -20.10
N LYS A 370 -0.89 7.99 -19.62
CA LYS A 370 -1.42 9.01 -18.70
C LYS A 370 -0.68 8.99 -17.36
N GLN A 371 -0.42 7.81 -16.82
CA GLN A 371 0.30 7.63 -15.57
C GLN A 371 1.79 7.99 -15.69
N LYS A 372 2.42 7.67 -16.81
CA LYS A 372 3.80 8.10 -17.08
C LYS A 372 3.91 9.62 -17.14
N ALA A 373 2.92 10.31 -17.68
CA ALA A 373 2.88 11.77 -17.71
C ALA A 373 2.69 12.35 -16.30
N ILE A 374 1.84 11.75 -15.46
CA ILE A 374 1.66 12.12 -14.05
C ILE A 374 2.96 11.92 -13.27
N PHE A 375 3.63 10.78 -13.44
CA PHE A 375 4.91 10.50 -12.80
C PHE A 375 6.01 11.48 -13.23
N GLN A 376 6.10 11.81 -14.52
CA GLN A 376 7.02 12.81 -15.00
C GLN A 376 6.73 14.20 -14.42
N TYR A 377 5.47 14.60 -14.35
CA TYR A 377 5.04 15.85 -13.72
C TYR A 377 5.40 15.91 -12.22
N MET A 378 5.19 14.81 -11.48
CA MET A 378 5.58 14.69 -10.08
C MET A 378 7.11 14.81 -9.90
N MET A 379 7.90 14.13 -10.73
CA MET A 379 9.36 14.21 -10.68
C MET A 379 9.89 15.61 -11.05
N GLU A 380 9.25 16.31 -11.98
CA GLU A 380 9.58 17.70 -12.28
C GLU A 380 9.19 18.66 -11.16
N SER A 381 8.08 18.41 -10.49
CA SER A 381 7.64 19.20 -9.33
C SER A 381 8.58 19.06 -8.15
N ILE A 382 9.08 17.85 -7.88
CA ILE A 382 10.11 17.57 -6.85
C ILE A 382 11.41 18.30 -7.21
N ARG A 383 11.87 18.24 -8.47
CA ARG A 383 13.07 18.93 -8.93
C ARG A 383 12.97 20.47 -8.86
N LYS A 384 11.77 21.02 -9.07
CA LYS A 384 11.55 22.47 -8.94
C LYS A 384 11.57 22.91 -7.48
N LYS A 385 11.05 22.10 -6.56
CA LYS A 385 11.12 22.37 -5.11
C LYS A 385 12.55 22.29 -4.57
N ASP A 386 13.36 21.33 -5.03
CA ASP A 386 14.79 21.23 -4.66
C ASP A 386 15.62 22.43 -5.15
N LYS A 387 15.26 23.02 -6.30
CA LYS A 387 15.93 24.24 -6.77
C LYS A 387 15.53 25.46 -5.96
N SER A 388 14.27 25.60 -5.57
CA SER A 388 13.83 26.74 -4.75
C SER A 388 14.34 26.71 -3.31
N ALA A 389 14.73 25.53 -2.80
CA ALA A 389 15.35 25.38 -1.49
C ALA A 389 16.86 25.72 -1.47
N LYS A 390 17.50 25.76 -2.64
CA LYS A 390 18.93 26.14 -2.78
C LYS A 390 19.16 27.63 -3.06
N ASP A 391 18.11 28.37 -3.34
CA ASP A 391 18.16 29.81 -3.67
C ASP A 391 17.70 30.70 -2.50
N LEU A 392 17.70 30.21 -1.26
CA LEU A 392 17.56 31.03 -0.06
C LEU A 392 18.92 31.70 0.24
N PRO A 393 18.97 33.03 0.43
CA PRO A 393 20.21 33.71 0.75
C PRO A 393 20.72 33.21 2.11
N GLU A 394 22.04 32.96 2.18
CA GLU A 394 22.75 32.77 3.44
C GLU A 394 22.66 34.09 4.21
N ASP A 395 22.07 34.10 5.39
CA ASP A 395 22.09 35.22 6.28
C ASP A 395 23.54 35.42 6.79
N ASP A 396 24.13 36.51 6.32
CA ASP A 396 25.44 37.00 6.73
C ASP A 396 25.44 37.45 8.21
N ASP A 397 26.46 37.01 8.91
CA ASP A 397 27.21 37.64 9.99
C ASP A 397 26.46 38.45 11.06
N PHE A 398 26.37 37.90 12.26
CA PHE A 398 26.44 38.66 13.47
C PHE A 398 27.88 38.63 14.05
N ASN A 399 28.63 39.70 13.81
CA ASN A 399 29.82 40.04 14.52
C ASN A 399 29.50 40.33 16.01
N GLU A 400 30.12 39.58 16.90
CA GLU A 400 30.31 39.96 18.26
C GLU A 400 31.46 41.01 18.29
N GLU A 401 31.13 42.24 18.59
CA GLU A 401 32.12 43.22 19.09
C GLU A 401 32.11 43.22 20.61
N ASP A 402 33.27 42.88 21.10
CA ASP A 402 33.82 43.00 22.43
C ASP A 402 33.95 44.50 22.81
N GLU A 403 33.35 44.93 23.91
CA GLU A 403 33.85 46.11 24.64
C GLU A 403 33.71 45.88 26.14
N GLY A 404 34.88 45.90 26.74
CA GLY A 404 35.15 45.87 28.12
C GLY A 404 35.04 47.27 28.80
N GLU A 405 35.21 47.19 30.11
CA GLU A 405 35.58 48.22 31.05
C GLU A 405 34.51 49.26 31.47
N SER A 406 33.97 49.11 32.61
CA SER A 406 34.27 49.91 33.87
C SER A 406 33.44 49.36 35.03
#